data_191e3bcc0156caea8e2250de0e7ae058
#
_entry.id   191e3bcc0156caea8e2250de0e7ae058
#
_cell.length_a   1.000
_cell.length_b   1.000
_cell.length_c   1.000
_cell.angle_alpha   90.00
_cell.angle_beta   90.00
_cell.angle_gamma   90.00
#
_symmetry.space_group_name_H-M   'P 1'
#
loop_
_entity.id
_entity.type
_entity.pdbx_description
1 polymer ?
#
loop_
_entity_poly.entity_id
_entity_poly.type
_entity_poly.pdbx_seq_one_letter_code
_entity_poly.pdbx_strand_id
1 'polypeptide(L)'
;MCIRDRLYNIHSPLEQFEVVSLAYTEIPYFGHVALTNLGLYTIITVFFVLAFHILGFNHKIVPSRWSLSLESSFASVHGLVKSQVGAANERFLPFVYSLFFFLLFANLNGNIPYGFTVTTSAIVSMGLSVIVFIGVTILGLSIHKVHFFSFFVPAGTPLALVPFLAPIELISYLARALSLGVRLLANMAAGHSLMKILGGFLFLSLIHISEPTRLLSI
;
A
#
# COMPACT_ATOMS: atom_id res chain seq x y z
N MET A 1 -14.31 16.57 -40.17
CA MET A 1 -14.02 15.52 -39.18
C MET A 1 -12.52 15.30 -39.21
N CYS A 2 -11.80 15.96 -38.33
CA CYS A 2 -10.36 16.15 -38.47
C CYS A 2 -9.56 14.87 -38.15
N ILE A 3 -8.60 14.58 -39.03
CA ILE A 3 -7.62 13.48 -38.91
C ILE A 3 -6.78 13.59 -37.62
N ARG A 4 -6.82 14.74 -36.94
CA ARG A 4 -6.09 15.05 -35.70
C ARG A 4 -6.63 14.37 -34.43
N ASP A 5 -7.87 13.89 -34.45
CA ASP A 5 -8.48 13.21 -33.29
C ASP A 5 -7.97 11.77 -33.08
N ARG A 6 -7.27 11.20 -34.07
CA ARG A 6 -6.67 9.86 -34.00
C ARG A 6 -5.33 9.81 -33.28
N LEU A 7 -4.71 10.95 -32.98
CA LEU A 7 -3.41 11.00 -32.31
C LEU A 7 -3.53 11.08 -30.78
N TYR A 8 -4.70 11.38 -30.26
CA TYR A 8 -4.98 11.31 -28.83
C TYR A 8 -5.74 10.02 -28.54
N ASN A 9 -5.04 8.89 -28.52
CA ASN A 9 -5.53 7.74 -27.78
C ASN A 9 -5.68 8.21 -26.32
N ILE A 10 -6.94 8.43 -25.92
CA ILE A 10 -7.28 8.67 -24.51
C ILE A 10 -7.03 7.33 -23.81
N HIS A 11 -5.79 7.11 -23.40
CA HIS A 11 -5.42 5.95 -22.61
C HIS A 11 -6.26 5.94 -21.35
N SER A 12 -6.89 4.81 -21.06
CA SER A 12 -7.65 4.63 -19.83
C SER A 12 -6.79 5.03 -18.64
N PRO A 13 -7.30 5.80 -17.66
CA PRO A 13 -6.55 6.13 -16.45
C PRO A 13 -6.11 4.88 -15.66
N LEU A 14 -6.74 3.73 -15.91
CA LEU A 14 -6.44 2.45 -15.25
C LEU A 14 -5.27 1.68 -15.91
N GLU A 15 -4.90 2.00 -17.14
CA GLU A 15 -3.82 1.33 -17.88
C GLU A 15 -2.45 1.44 -17.18
N GLN A 16 -2.25 2.49 -16.38
CA GLN A 16 -1.03 2.67 -15.59
C GLN A 16 -0.83 1.59 -14.50
N PHE A 17 -1.88 0.83 -14.15
CA PHE A 17 -1.84 -0.21 -13.11
C PHE A 17 -1.69 -1.61 -13.71
N GLU A 18 -1.58 -1.73 -15.02
CA GLU A 18 -1.41 -3.01 -15.69
C GLU A 18 -0.03 -3.60 -15.38
N VAL A 19 -0.03 -4.88 -15.01
CA VAL A 19 1.20 -5.61 -14.71
C VAL A 19 1.76 -6.17 -16.01
N VAL A 20 2.89 -5.61 -16.45
CA VAL A 20 3.59 -6.00 -17.67
C VAL A 20 4.83 -6.80 -17.32
N SER A 21 5.07 -7.90 -18.05
CA SER A 21 6.32 -8.66 -17.94
C SER A 21 7.43 -7.96 -18.70
N LEU A 22 8.55 -7.68 -18.01
CA LEU A 22 9.73 -6.99 -18.58
C LEU A 22 10.75 -7.96 -19.13
N ALA A 23 10.94 -9.11 -18.50
CA ALA A 23 11.89 -10.13 -18.91
C ALA A 23 11.37 -11.53 -18.57
N TYR A 24 11.64 -12.49 -19.45
CA TYR A 24 11.32 -13.89 -19.24
C TYR A 24 12.60 -14.67 -19.07
N THR A 25 12.68 -15.49 -18.02
CA THR A 25 13.78 -16.44 -17.81
C THR A 25 13.17 -17.83 -17.60
N GLU A 26 13.64 -18.81 -18.34
CA GLU A 26 13.24 -20.21 -18.13
C GLU A 26 14.22 -20.85 -17.12
N ILE A 27 13.71 -21.20 -15.96
CA ILE A 27 14.50 -21.91 -14.95
C ILE A 27 14.09 -23.38 -15.03
N PRO A 28 15.05 -24.32 -15.25
CA PRO A 28 14.78 -25.75 -15.52
C PRO A 28 14.17 -26.43 -14.31
N TYR A 29 13.55 -26.06 -13.39
CA TYR A 29 12.80 -26.69 -12.29
C TYR A 29 11.58 -25.86 -11.82
N PHE A 30 11.55 -24.55 -12.12
CA PHE A 30 10.51 -23.62 -11.65
C PHE A 30 9.60 -23.10 -12.78
N GLY A 31 9.85 -23.53 -14.04
CA GLY A 31 9.09 -23.06 -15.19
C GLY A 31 9.47 -21.63 -15.62
N HIS A 32 8.53 -20.94 -16.27
CA HIS A 32 8.72 -19.58 -16.75
C HIS A 32 8.65 -18.59 -15.59
N VAL A 33 9.79 -18.00 -15.21
CA VAL A 33 9.85 -16.90 -14.25
C VAL A 33 9.93 -15.59 -15.02
N ALA A 34 8.90 -14.77 -14.89
CA ALA A 34 8.85 -13.46 -15.51
C ALA A 34 9.17 -12.36 -14.47
N LEU A 35 10.16 -11.54 -14.77
CA LEU A 35 10.36 -10.30 -14.03
C LEU A 35 9.31 -9.30 -14.50
N THR A 36 8.36 -8.97 -13.63
CA THR A 36 7.31 -7.99 -13.90
C THR A 36 7.72 -6.60 -13.40
N ASN A 37 7.06 -5.56 -13.93
CA ASN A 37 7.21 -4.20 -13.43
C ASN A 37 6.92 -4.15 -11.90
N LEU A 38 5.92 -4.89 -11.42
CA LEU A 38 5.60 -5.00 -10.00
C LEU A 38 6.80 -5.52 -9.19
N GLY A 39 7.46 -6.60 -9.63
CA GLY A 39 8.64 -7.17 -8.98
C GLY A 39 9.82 -6.19 -8.95
N LEU A 40 10.08 -5.52 -10.06
CA LEU A 40 11.14 -4.51 -10.15
C LEU A 40 10.91 -3.36 -9.14
N TYR A 41 9.71 -2.78 -9.12
CA TYR A 41 9.41 -1.66 -8.22
C TYR A 41 9.34 -2.07 -6.74
N THR A 42 9.01 -3.32 -6.42
CA THR A 42 9.13 -3.82 -5.03
C THR A 42 10.59 -3.89 -4.60
N ILE A 43 11.51 -4.35 -5.46
CA ILE A 43 12.95 -4.38 -5.17
C ILE A 43 13.48 -2.95 -4.98
N ILE A 44 13.10 -2.02 -5.85
CA ILE A 44 13.48 -0.61 -5.75
C ILE A 44 12.97 -0.01 -4.43
N THR A 45 11.75 -0.32 -4.03
CA THR A 45 11.17 0.15 -2.76
C THR A 45 11.97 -0.34 -1.57
N VAL A 46 12.32 -1.63 -1.53
CA VAL A 46 13.14 -2.21 -0.47
C VAL A 46 14.53 -1.56 -0.45
N PHE A 47 15.12 -1.33 -1.62
CA PHE A 47 16.40 -0.63 -1.74
C PHE A 47 16.34 0.78 -1.13
N PHE A 48 15.32 1.57 -1.42
CA PHE A 48 15.15 2.90 -0.83
C PHE A 48 14.96 2.86 0.69
N VAL A 49 14.19 1.90 1.20
CA VAL A 49 14.06 1.70 2.66
C VAL A 49 15.40 1.43 3.29
N LEU A 50 16.20 0.50 2.73
CA LEU A 50 17.52 0.17 3.24
C LEU A 50 18.48 1.36 3.12
N ALA A 51 18.50 2.05 1.99
CA ALA A 51 19.34 3.24 1.77
C ALA A 51 19.02 4.34 2.79
N PHE A 52 17.76 4.60 3.07
CA PHE A 52 17.33 5.58 4.08
C PHE A 52 17.88 5.24 5.48
N HIS A 53 17.81 3.95 5.87
CA HIS A 53 18.32 3.50 7.17
C HIS A 53 19.86 3.55 7.24
N ILE A 54 20.54 3.16 6.17
CA ILE A 54 22.02 3.21 6.10
C ILE A 54 22.51 4.67 6.17
N LEU A 55 21.88 5.58 5.43
CA LEU A 55 22.22 7.01 5.45
C LEU A 55 21.91 7.68 6.79
N GLY A 56 20.85 7.23 7.46
CA GLY A 56 20.47 7.71 8.80
C GLY A 56 21.36 7.15 9.91
N PHE A 57 22.02 6.02 9.68
CA PHE A 57 22.85 5.37 10.68
C PHE A 57 24.18 6.13 10.86
N ASN A 58 24.30 6.87 11.94
CA ASN A 58 25.49 7.65 12.23
C ASN A 58 25.86 7.51 13.71
N HIS A 59 27.09 7.07 13.98
CA HIS A 59 27.62 6.92 15.35
C HIS A 59 28.12 8.22 16.00
N LYS A 60 27.88 9.37 15.38
CA LYS A 60 28.34 10.66 15.88
C LYS A 60 27.42 11.16 17.02
N ILE A 61 28.02 11.77 18.03
CA ILE A 61 27.29 12.38 19.18
C ILE A 61 26.35 13.50 18.69
N VAL A 62 26.73 14.22 17.64
CA VAL A 62 25.87 15.22 16.99
C VAL A 62 25.16 14.58 15.79
N PRO A 63 23.84 14.42 15.84
CA PRO A 63 23.08 13.76 14.78
C PRO A 63 23.13 14.58 13.49
N SER A 64 23.22 13.91 12.35
CA SER A 64 23.03 14.51 11.03
C SER A 64 21.53 14.77 10.79
N ARG A 65 21.20 15.57 9.77
CA ARG A 65 19.78 15.80 9.37
C ARG A 65 19.04 14.51 9.04
N TRP A 66 19.72 13.56 8.43
CA TRP A 66 19.18 12.24 8.10
C TRP A 66 18.92 11.39 9.36
N SER A 67 19.88 11.40 10.30
CA SER A 67 19.74 10.70 11.58
C SER A 67 18.58 11.28 12.40
N LEU A 68 18.43 12.60 12.44
CA LEU A 68 17.32 13.26 13.11
C LEU A 68 15.97 12.89 12.49
N SER A 69 15.88 12.82 11.15
CA SER A 69 14.67 12.38 10.45
C SER A 69 14.31 10.92 10.79
N LEU A 70 15.29 10.04 10.84
CA LEU A 70 15.10 8.64 11.21
C LEU A 70 14.61 8.50 12.66
N GLU A 71 15.23 9.23 13.58
CA GLU A 71 14.88 9.25 15.01
C GLU A 71 13.45 9.79 15.23
N SER A 72 13.09 10.89 14.57
CA SER A 72 11.76 11.47 14.63
C SER A 72 10.68 10.52 14.09
N SER A 73 10.95 9.85 12.98
CA SER A 73 10.03 8.85 12.43
C SER A 73 9.89 7.62 13.31
N PHE A 74 11.01 7.15 13.90
CA PHE A 74 10.98 6.07 14.88
C PHE A 74 10.15 6.47 16.12
N ALA A 75 10.37 7.65 16.69
CA ALA A 75 9.62 8.14 17.83
C ALA A 75 8.12 8.23 17.55
N SER A 76 7.73 8.66 16.34
CA SER A 76 6.33 8.72 15.93
C SER A 76 5.69 7.34 15.88
N VAL A 77 6.34 6.35 15.25
CA VAL A 77 5.83 4.97 15.16
C VAL A 77 5.81 4.32 16.53
N HIS A 78 6.85 4.54 17.35
CA HIS A 78 6.90 4.03 18.74
C HIS A 78 5.75 4.59 19.58
N GLY A 79 5.48 5.90 19.48
CA GLY A 79 4.33 6.52 20.15
C GLY A 79 2.99 5.91 19.73
N LEU A 80 2.79 5.65 18.43
CA LEU A 80 1.61 4.96 17.92
C LEU A 80 1.47 3.54 18.47
N VAL A 81 2.55 2.75 18.45
CA VAL A 81 2.53 1.38 18.99
C VAL A 81 2.23 1.39 20.48
N LYS A 82 2.87 2.27 21.25
CA LYS A 82 2.65 2.39 22.69
C LYS A 82 1.22 2.78 23.03
N SER A 83 0.59 3.67 22.27
CA SER A 83 -0.80 4.09 22.50
C SER A 83 -1.84 3.05 22.09
N GLN A 84 -1.57 2.24 21.07
CA GLN A 84 -2.54 1.29 20.49
C GLN A 84 -2.39 -0.14 21.03
N VAL A 85 -1.14 -0.60 21.19
CA VAL A 85 -0.83 -1.99 21.59
C VAL A 85 -0.51 -2.09 23.07
N GLY A 86 -0.12 -0.98 23.69
CA GLY A 86 0.29 -0.90 25.07
C GLY A 86 1.79 -1.19 25.28
N ALA A 87 2.34 -0.65 26.37
CA ALA A 87 3.76 -0.72 26.70
C ALA A 87 4.28 -2.16 26.92
N ALA A 88 3.41 -3.10 27.31
CA ALA A 88 3.80 -4.49 27.56
C ALA A 88 4.19 -5.27 26.27
N ASN A 89 3.77 -4.79 25.11
CA ASN A 89 3.91 -5.49 23.82
C ASN A 89 4.85 -4.78 22.84
N GLU A 90 5.80 -4.01 23.33
CA GLU A 90 6.78 -3.28 22.49
C GLU A 90 7.63 -4.18 21.59
N ARG A 91 7.71 -5.48 21.86
CA ARG A 91 8.44 -6.44 21.00
C ARG A 91 7.90 -6.54 19.58
N PHE A 92 6.66 -6.09 19.31
CA PHE A 92 6.08 -6.05 17.96
C PHE A 92 6.42 -4.76 17.20
N LEU A 93 7.08 -3.80 17.85
CA LEU A 93 7.52 -2.56 17.25
C LEU A 93 8.33 -2.75 15.95
N PRO A 94 9.33 -3.66 15.86
CA PRO A 94 10.11 -3.83 14.62
C PRO A 94 9.25 -4.25 13.42
N PHE A 95 8.23 -5.08 13.66
CA PHE A 95 7.31 -5.52 12.61
C PHE A 95 6.45 -4.35 12.09
N VAL A 96 5.84 -3.59 13.00
CA VAL A 96 5.00 -2.43 12.64
C VAL A 96 5.84 -1.35 11.95
N TYR A 97 7.06 -1.13 12.43
CA TYR A 97 8.00 -0.17 11.88
C TYR A 97 8.42 -0.54 10.45
N SER A 98 8.81 -1.79 10.21
CA SER A 98 9.19 -2.24 8.87
C SER A 98 8.03 -2.14 7.87
N LEU A 99 6.83 -2.49 8.30
CA LEU A 99 5.62 -2.40 7.49
C LEU A 99 5.26 -0.95 7.17
N PHE A 100 5.37 -0.05 8.15
CA PHE A 100 5.16 1.38 7.95
C PHE A 100 6.12 1.96 6.91
N PHE A 101 7.42 1.69 7.04
CA PHE A 101 8.41 2.18 6.08
C PHE A 101 8.24 1.58 4.69
N PHE A 102 7.93 0.29 4.60
CA PHE A 102 7.64 -0.33 3.32
C PHE A 102 6.48 0.35 2.60
N LEU A 103 5.36 0.56 3.27
CA LEU A 103 4.20 1.24 2.70
C LEU A 103 4.49 2.71 2.36
N LEU A 104 5.21 3.42 3.24
CA LEU A 104 5.59 4.82 3.01
C LEU A 104 6.41 4.97 1.73
N PHE A 105 7.48 4.19 1.59
CA PHE A 105 8.34 4.26 0.41
C PHE A 105 7.69 3.69 -0.85
N ALA A 106 6.83 2.67 -0.72
CA ALA A 106 6.03 2.18 -1.85
C ALA A 106 5.12 3.27 -2.43
N ASN A 107 4.48 4.04 -1.57
CA ASN A 107 3.61 5.15 -1.97
C ASN A 107 4.40 6.35 -2.49
N LEU A 108 5.52 6.70 -1.87
CA LEU A 108 6.40 7.77 -2.35
C LEU A 108 6.97 7.44 -3.74
N ASN A 109 7.38 6.21 -3.95
CA ASN A 109 7.91 5.76 -5.24
C ASN A 109 6.85 5.83 -6.36
N GLY A 110 5.58 5.54 -6.02
CA GLY A 110 4.45 5.68 -6.93
C GLY A 110 4.10 7.12 -7.33
N ASN A 111 4.51 8.13 -6.54
CA ASN A 111 4.30 9.54 -6.85
C ASN A 111 5.35 10.09 -7.85
N ILE A 112 6.39 9.35 -8.17
CA ILE A 112 7.36 9.74 -9.20
C ILE A 112 6.67 9.64 -10.57
N PRO A 113 6.76 10.69 -11.42
CA PRO A 113 6.21 10.63 -12.78
C PRO A 113 6.74 9.41 -13.53
N TYR A 114 5.85 8.67 -14.20
CA TYR A 114 6.12 7.39 -14.87
C TYR A 114 6.48 6.22 -13.93
N GLY A 115 6.41 6.41 -12.60
CA GLY A 115 6.60 5.35 -11.62
C GLY A 115 5.38 4.42 -11.54
N PHE A 116 5.64 3.14 -11.25
CA PHE A 116 4.59 2.16 -10.96
C PHE A 116 4.36 2.07 -9.46
N THR A 117 3.11 2.22 -9.03
CA THR A 117 2.76 2.15 -7.61
C THR A 117 2.49 0.70 -7.21
N VAL A 118 3.35 0.14 -6.38
CA VAL A 118 3.25 -1.26 -5.94
C VAL A 118 1.94 -1.55 -5.19
N THR A 119 1.48 -0.61 -4.38
CA THR A 119 0.28 -0.73 -3.54
C THR A 119 -1.05 -0.62 -4.31
N THR A 120 -1.03 -0.21 -5.60
CA THR A 120 -2.21 -0.24 -6.47
C THR A 120 -2.47 -1.63 -7.06
N SER A 121 -1.53 -2.56 -6.91
CA SER A 121 -1.77 -3.96 -7.26
C SER A 121 -2.64 -4.62 -6.20
N ALA A 122 -3.78 -5.20 -6.62
CA ALA A 122 -4.69 -5.92 -5.72
C ALA A 122 -4.00 -7.11 -5.02
N ILE A 123 -3.08 -7.78 -5.72
CA ILE A 123 -2.33 -8.92 -5.18
C ILE A 123 -1.47 -8.48 -3.99
N VAL A 124 -0.76 -7.35 -4.10
CA VAL A 124 0.12 -6.86 -3.03
C VAL A 124 -0.69 -6.33 -1.85
N SER A 125 -1.68 -5.48 -2.09
CA SER A 125 -2.47 -4.86 -1.02
C SER A 125 -3.30 -5.89 -0.25
N MET A 126 -3.96 -6.82 -0.95
CA MET A 126 -4.70 -7.92 -0.32
C MET A 126 -3.75 -8.93 0.33
N GLY A 127 -2.65 -9.29 -0.34
CA GLY A 127 -1.65 -10.20 0.23
C GLY A 127 -1.08 -9.67 1.54
N LEU A 128 -0.72 -8.39 1.59
CA LEU A 128 -0.21 -7.75 2.80
C LEU A 128 -1.25 -7.77 3.94
N SER A 129 -2.52 -7.44 3.62
CA SER A 129 -3.61 -7.47 4.59
C SER A 129 -3.84 -8.88 5.14
N VAL A 130 -3.83 -9.90 4.28
CA VAL A 130 -4.00 -11.31 4.69
C VAL A 130 -2.83 -11.78 5.55
N ILE A 131 -1.59 -11.43 5.21
CA ILE A 131 -0.39 -11.78 6.00
C ILE A 131 -0.50 -11.17 7.41
N VAL A 132 -0.83 -9.88 7.51
CA VAL A 132 -1.02 -9.21 8.80
C VAL A 132 -2.15 -9.87 9.61
N PHE A 133 -3.27 -10.17 8.95
CA PHE A 133 -4.41 -10.83 9.58
C PHE A 133 -4.05 -12.21 10.14
N ILE A 134 -3.38 -13.05 9.34
CA ILE A 134 -2.92 -14.37 9.78
C ILE A 134 -1.94 -14.24 10.94
N GLY A 135 -0.99 -13.30 10.86
CA GLY A 135 -0.02 -13.02 11.93
C GLY A 135 -0.69 -12.64 13.24
N VAL A 136 -1.66 -11.72 13.20
CA VAL A 136 -2.42 -11.29 14.39
C VAL A 136 -3.29 -12.43 14.93
N THR A 137 -3.89 -13.25 14.07
CA THR A 137 -4.70 -14.41 14.48
C THR A 137 -3.86 -15.47 15.17
N ILE A 138 -2.71 -15.84 14.60
CA ILE A 138 -1.78 -16.80 15.21
C ILE A 138 -1.28 -16.28 16.55
N LEU A 139 -0.95 -14.99 16.63
CA LEU A 139 -0.52 -14.34 17.87
C LEU A 139 -1.61 -14.39 18.95
N GLY A 140 -2.84 -14.01 18.59
CA GLY A 140 -3.99 -14.07 19.48
C GLY A 140 -4.25 -15.48 20.00
N LEU A 141 -4.16 -16.48 19.11
CA LEU A 141 -4.34 -17.89 19.48
C LEU A 141 -3.21 -18.38 20.40
N SER A 142 -1.97 -17.96 20.16
CA SER A 142 -0.82 -18.36 21.01
C SER A 142 -0.87 -17.78 22.41
N ILE A 143 -1.38 -16.55 22.57
CA ILE A 143 -1.50 -15.88 23.87
C ILE A 143 -2.72 -16.37 24.65
N HIS A 144 -3.89 -16.42 24.00
CA HIS A 144 -5.17 -16.71 24.66
C HIS A 144 -5.61 -18.18 24.56
N LYS A 145 -4.94 -18.97 23.70
CA LYS A 145 -5.26 -20.39 23.49
C LYS A 145 -6.76 -20.59 23.25
N VAL A 146 -7.40 -21.50 24.01
CA VAL A 146 -8.84 -21.81 23.86
C VAL A 146 -9.73 -20.62 24.25
N HIS A 147 -9.26 -19.72 25.13
CA HIS A 147 -10.00 -18.54 25.54
C HIS A 147 -10.16 -17.52 24.37
N PHE A 148 -9.38 -17.63 23.30
CA PHE A 148 -9.55 -16.85 22.09
C PHE A 148 -10.96 -16.99 21.48
N PHE A 149 -11.55 -18.19 21.53
CA PHE A 149 -12.90 -18.41 21.03
C PHE A 149 -13.99 -17.73 21.86
N SER A 150 -13.72 -17.42 23.12
CA SER A 150 -14.63 -16.63 23.96
C SER A 150 -14.78 -15.19 23.46
N PHE A 151 -13.82 -14.70 22.67
CA PHE A 151 -13.88 -13.36 22.08
C PHE A 151 -15.03 -13.22 21.04
N PHE A 152 -15.44 -14.35 20.43
CA PHE A 152 -16.56 -14.37 19.48
C PHE A 152 -17.94 -14.40 20.16
N VAL A 153 -17.98 -14.50 21.50
CA VAL A 153 -19.22 -14.50 22.27
C VAL A 153 -19.17 -13.35 23.27
N PRO A 154 -19.87 -12.22 23.00
CA PRO A 154 -19.92 -11.08 23.93
C PRO A 154 -20.46 -11.50 25.29
N ALA A 155 -19.81 -11.01 26.36
CA ALA A 155 -20.21 -11.28 27.73
C ALA A 155 -21.63 -10.73 27.99
N GLY A 156 -22.53 -11.58 28.55
CA GLY A 156 -23.91 -11.20 28.88
C GLY A 156 -24.96 -11.60 27.85
N THR A 157 -24.60 -12.34 26.79
CA THR A 157 -25.59 -12.83 25.82
C THR A 157 -26.35 -14.06 26.36
N PRO A 158 -27.68 -14.14 26.20
CA PRO A 158 -28.44 -15.35 26.53
C PRO A 158 -28.02 -16.51 25.64
N LEU A 159 -27.89 -17.70 26.22
CA LEU A 159 -27.38 -18.92 25.57
C LEU A 159 -28.12 -19.26 24.27
N ALA A 160 -29.41 -18.91 24.15
CA ALA A 160 -30.20 -19.17 22.95
C ALA A 160 -29.74 -18.36 21.72
N LEU A 161 -29.09 -17.19 21.91
CA LEU A 161 -28.62 -16.30 20.83
C LEU A 161 -27.17 -16.58 20.38
N VAL A 162 -26.40 -17.31 21.18
CA VAL A 162 -24.98 -17.64 20.89
C VAL A 162 -24.78 -18.27 19.52
N PRO A 163 -25.56 -19.28 19.07
CA PRO A 163 -25.34 -19.93 17.79
C PRO A 163 -25.57 -19.01 16.58
N PHE A 164 -26.30 -17.91 16.74
CA PHE A 164 -26.48 -16.90 15.70
C PHE A 164 -25.40 -15.82 15.77
N LEU A 165 -24.97 -15.44 16.97
CA LEU A 165 -24.04 -14.33 17.16
C LEU A 165 -22.59 -14.71 16.81
N ALA A 166 -22.16 -15.93 17.14
CA ALA A 166 -20.80 -16.38 16.88
C ALA A 166 -20.43 -16.41 15.38
N PRO A 167 -21.30 -16.89 14.44
CA PRO A 167 -21.03 -16.77 13.01
C PRO A 167 -20.96 -15.35 12.50
N ILE A 168 -21.82 -14.45 13.00
CA ILE A 168 -21.81 -13.05 12.61
C ILE A 168 -20.50 -12.37 13.02
N GLU A 169 -20.03 -12.60 14.25
CA GLU A 169 -18.78 -12.07 14.75
C GLU A 169 -17.59 -12.64 13.97
N LEU A 170 -17.60 -13.94 13.62
CA LEU A 170 -16.58 -14.56 12.79
C LEU A 170 -16.52 -13.92 11.39
N ILE A 171 -17.66 -13.68 10.76
CA ILE A 171 -17.73 -12.99 9.47
C ILE A 171 -17.21 -11.56 9.60
N SER A 172 -17.59 -10.84 10.66
CA SER A 172 -17.09 -9.49 10.94
C SER A 172 -15.57 -9.46 11.12
N TYR A 173 -15.02 -10.47 11.80
CA TYR A 173 -13.57 -10.61 11.99
C TYR A 173 -12.83 -10.84 10.67
N LEU A 174 -13.35 -11.70 9.78
CA LEU A 174 -12.80 -11.93 8.43
C LEU A 174 -12.95 -10.69 7.53
N ALA A 175 -14.11 -10.02 7.60
CA ALA A 175 -14.38 -8.81 6.83
C ALA A 175 -13.41 -7.67 7.18
N ARG A 176 -12.87 -7.63 8.39
CA ARG A 176 -11.84 -6.66 8.81
C ARG A 176 -10.57 -6.76 7.97
N ALA A 177 -10.11 -7.97 7.69
CA ALA A 177 -8.93 -8.21 6.85
C ALA A 177 -9.16 -7.75 5.42
N LEU A 178 -10.31 -8.13 4.85
CA LEU A 178 -10.68 -7.72 3.48
C LEU A 178 -10.84 -6.21 3.39
N SER A 179 -11.51 -5.59 4.35
CA SER A 179 -11.70 -4.13 4.39
C SER A 179 -10.39 -3.36 4.46
N LEU A 180 -9.40 -3.87 5.18
CA LEU A 180 -8.07 -3.25 5.25
C LEU A 180 -7.37 -3.27 3.89
N GLY A 181 -7.34 -4.41 3.22
CA GLY A 181 -6.71 -4.56 1.90
C GLY A 181 -7.41 -3.75 0.81
N VAL A 182 -8.75 -3.81 0.77
CA VAL A 182 -9.56 -3.03 -0.19
C VAL A 182 -9.39 -1.53 0.05
N ARG A 183 -9.32 -1.09 1.30
CA ARG A 183 -9.10 0.33 1.63
C ARG A 183 -7.76 0.83 1.11
N LEU A 184 -6.69 0.06 1.30
CA LEU A 184 -5.37 0.42 0.80
C LEU A 184 -5.37 0.51 -0.73
N LEU A 185 -5.90 -0.50 -1.40
CA LEU A 185 -6.04 -0.54 -2.85
C LEU A 185 -6.87 0.64 -3.38
N ALA A 186 -8.07 0.83 -2.84
CA ALA A 186 -9.00 1.85 -3.32
C ALA A 186 -8.46 3.27 -3.16
N ASN A 187 -7.86 3.59 -2.01
CA ASN A 187 -7.29 4.91 -1.77
C ASN A 187 -6.16 5.22 -2.73
N MET A 188 -5.26 4.26 -2.98
CA MET A 188 -4.13 4.46 -3.89
C MET A 188 -4.59 4.54 -5.34
N ALA A 189 -5.42 3.59 -5.79
CA ALA A 189 -5.93 3.58 -7.16
C ALA A 189 -6.77 4.83 -7.47
N ALA A 190 -7.66 5.24 -6.56
CA ALA A 190 -8.47 6.45 -6.73
C ALA A 190 -7.61 7.72 -6.75
N GLY A 191 -6.63 7.85 -5.85
CA GLY A 191 -5.73 9.01 -5.79
C GLY A 191 -4.93 9.19 -7.09
N HIS A 192 -4.29 8.13 -7.57
CA HIS A 192 -3.52 8.18 -8.82
C HIS A 192 -4.41 8.40 -10.07
N SER A 193 -5.60 7.77 -10.11
CA SER A 193 -6.54 7.99 -11.21
C SER A 193 -7.02 9.43 -11.26
N LEU A 194 -7.33 10.02 -10.10
CA LEU A 194 -7.77 11.41 -9.99
C LEU A 194 -6.67 12.38 -10.45
N MET A 195 -5.42 12.16 -10.04
CA MET A 195 -4.27 12.97 -10.44
C MET A 195 -4.05 12.92 -11.95
N LYS A 196 -4.18 11.74 -12.57
CA LYS A 196 -4.04 11.56 -14.01
C LYS A 196 -5.15 12.27 -14.79
N ILE A 197 -6.39 12.16 -14.33
CA ILE A 197 -7.55 12.84 -14.94
C ILE A 197 -7.38 14.36 -14.84
N LEU A 198 -7.03 14.87 -13.65
CA LEU A 198 -6.82 16.29 -13.43
C LEU A 198 -5.68 16.83 -14.30
N GLY A 199 -4.56 16.12 -14.38
CA GLY A 199 -3.44 16.46 -15.27
C GLY A 199 -3.87 16.48 -16.75
N GLY A 200 -4.70 15.54 -17.18
CA GLY A 200 -5.28 15.51 -18.52
C GLY A 200 -6.15 16.73 -18.83
N PHE A 201 -7.01 17.14 -17.90
CA PHE A 201 -7.82 18.35 -18.07
C PHE A 201 -6.96 19.63 -18.14
N LEU A 202 -5.95 19.76 -17.30
CA LEU A 202 -5.02 20.90 -17.34
C LEU A 202 -4.31 20.96 -18.70
N PHE A 203 -3.83 19.83 -19.21
CA PHE A 203 -3.16 19.78 -20.50
C PHE A 203 -4.10 20.19 -21.64
N LEU A 204 -5.34 19.66 -21.67
CA LEU A 204 -6.34 20.01 -22.66
C LEU A 204 -6.74 21.50 -22.60
N SER A 205 -6.89 22.06 -21.40
CA SER A 205 -7.22 23.49 -21.23
C SER A 205 -6.08 24.39 -21.70
N LEU A 206 -4.82 24.03 -21.47
CA LEU A 206 -3.66 24.76 -21.97
C LEU A 206 -3.59 24.75 -23.51
N ILE A 207 -3.91 23.63 -24.15
CA ILE A 207 -3.99 23.55 -25.62
C ILE A 207 -5.08 24.47 -26.15
N HIS A 208 -6.25 24.52 -25.52
CA HIS A 208 -7.34 25.41 -25.94
C HIS A 208 -7.01 26.89 -25.75
N ILE A 209 -6.27 27.26 -24.72
CA ILE A 209 -5.82 28.63 -24.49
C ILE A 209 -4.76 29.05 -25.50
N SER A 210 -3.90 28.15 -25.97
CA SER A 210 -2.82 28.44 -26.91
C SER A 210 -3.25 28.45 -28.38
N GLU A 211 -4.43 27.92 -28.74
CA GLU A 211 -4.95 27.87 -30.14
C GLU A 211 -5.98 28.95 -30.56
N PRO A 212 -6.38 29.99 -29.77
CA PRO A 212 -7.43 30.92 -30.20
C PRO A 212 -7.03 31.83 -31.36
N THR A 213 -5.79 31.85 -31.79
CA THR A 213 -5.29 32.78 -32.81
C THR A 213 -5.37 32.28 -34.25
N ARG A 214 -5.74 31.04 -34.51
CA ARG A 214 -5.81 30.48 -35.85
C ARG A 214 -7.16 30.66 -36.59
N LEU A 215 -8.20 31.10 -35.89
CA LEU A 215 -9.54 31.27 -36.49
C LEU A 215 -9.84 32.71 -36.94
N LEU A 216 -8.92 33.67 -36.78
CA LEU A 216 -9.08 35.07 -37.18
C LEU A 216 -8.20 35.49 -38.37
N SER A 217 -7.65 34.53 -39.14
CA SER A 217 -6.90 34.82 -40.35
C SER A 217 -7.56 34.19 -41.58
N ILE A 218 -8.88 34.43 -41.78
CA ILE A 218 -9.57 34.28 -43.07
C ILE A 218 -10.30 35.60 -43.34
#